data_6cf79bcba2e11f40ab409648484f5532
#
_entry.id   6cf79bcba2e11f40ab409648484f5532
#
_cell.length_a   1.000
_cell.length_b   1.000
_cell.length_c   1.000
_cell.angle_alpha   90.00
_cell.angle_beta   90.00
_cell.angle_gamma   90.00
#
_symmetry.space_group_name_H-M   'P 1'
#
loop_
_entity.id
_entity.type
_entity.pdbx_description
1 polymer ?
#
loop_
_entity_poly.entity_id
_entity_poly.type
_entity_poly.pdbx_seq_one_letter_code
_entity_poly.pdbx_strand_id
1 'polypeptide(L)'
;EMCIRDSVKLEPDKINALLGTELSEDLMREILVSLGFILNGDDIYVPSWRGDVEHYSDIAEEVARFYGYNKIPCTLMRGETTRGGFSEQQRFDRAIGGAVRALGYDEIITYSFISPTYYDKIRMPKDSPLRKSMKILNPLGEDTSIMRTTILPSMLEILTRNYNYRNKAVRLYEIGKVYFARPDGMADEPKLLCLGGYGGGMDFFQLKGAVERILAGLRISDVTFEAESENPSYHPGRCAKVYAGGKLLGVLGQIHPLAAANYGVDAELYTAELWLGELLAARGATPVYTPLPRFPAVTRDIAIVCAADIPVAKL
;
A
#
# COMPACT_ATOMS: atom_id res chain seq x y z
N GLU A 1 -22.85 -18.67 39.57
CA GLU A 1 -23.76 -19.43 38.68
C GLU A 1 -23.44 -19.04 37.25
N MET A 2 -22.72 -19.87 36.58
CA MET A 2 -22.37 -19.66 35.19
C MET A 2 -23.47 -20.24 34.33
N CYS A 3 -24.13 -19.42 33.54
CA CYS A 3 -24.90 -19.90 32.40
C CYS A 3 -23.94 -20.40 31.35
N ILE A 4 -23.45 -21.59 31.55
CA ILE A 4 -22.67 -22.29 30.55
C ILE A 4 -23.68 -22.83 29.56
N ARG A 5 -23.37 -22.79 28.27
CA ARG A 5 -24.12 -23.54 27.27
C ARG A 5 -24.00 -25.00 27.66
N ASP A 6 -25.10 -25.55 28.22
CA ASP A 6 -25.10 -26.87 28.78
C ASP A 6 -25.12 -27.97 27.72
N SER A 7 -25.42 -27.63 26.46
CA SER A 7 -25.49 -28.61 25.38
C SER A 7 -25.22 -28.01 23.97
N VAL A 8 -24.73 -28.88 23.10
CA VAL A 8 -24.60 -28.67 21.64
C VAL A 8 -25.52 -29.63 20.91
N LYS A 9 -26.14 -29.24 19.82
CA LYS A 9 -26.98 -30.15 19.04
C LYS A 9 -26.15 -31.12 18.20
N LEU A 10 -26.55 -32.39 18.22
CA LEU A 10 -26.07 -33.38 17.27
C LEU A 10 -26.76 -33.13 15.91
N GLU A 11 -25.99 -32.80 14.91
CA GLU A 11 -26.46 -32.52 13.55
C GLU A 11 -25.74 -33.43 12.55
N PRO A 12 -26.12 -34.73 12.44
CA PRO A 12 -25.39 -35.76 11.69
C PRO A 12 -25.16 -35.36 10.22
N ASP A 13 -26.17 -34.74 9.57
CA ASP A 13 -26.07 -34.32 8.18
C ASP A 13 -25.04 -33.21 7.98
N LYS A 14 -24.98 -32.25 8.92
CA LYS A 14 -23.98 -31.19 8.87
C LYS A 14 -22.57 -31.72 9.16
N ILE A 15 -22.44 -32.66 10.09
CA ILE A 15 -21.17 -33.29 10.41
C ILE A 15 -20.66 -34.06 9.18
N ASN A 16 -21.50 -34.87 8.56
CA ASN A 16 -21.16 -35.60 7.35
C ASN A 16 -20.80 -34.69 6.20
N ALA A 17 -21.57 -33.60 6.01
CA ALA A 17 -21.28 -32.60 4.98
C ALA A 17 -19.92 -31.90 5.21
N LEU A 18 -19.61 -31.58 6.48
CA LEU A 18 -18.33 -30.96 6.84
C LEU A 18 -17.14 -31.90 6.62
N LEU A 19 -17.29 -33.17 7.03
CA LEU A 19 -16.24 -34.18 6.94
C LEU A 19 -16.12 -34.82 5.55
N GLY A 20 -17.11 -34.67 4.70
CA GLY A 20 -17.19 -35.39 3.42
C GLY A 20 -17.38 -36.89 3.61
N THR A 21 -18.17 -37.31 4.60
CA THR A 21 -18.42 -38.72 5.00
C THR A 21 -19.90 -39.05 4.95
N GLU A 22 -20.22 -40.32 5.11
CA GLU A 22 -21.58 -40.87 5.24
C GLU A 22 -21.68 -41.73 6.50
N LEU A 23 -21.22 -41.21 7.63
CA LEU A 23 -21.27 -41.92 8.90
C LEU A 23 -22.69 -41.98 9.42
N SER A 24 -23.05 -43.13 10.01
CA SER A 24 -24.35 -43.28 10.68
C SER A 24 -24.40 -42.47 11.97
N GLU A 25 -25.58 -42.02 12.33
CA GLU A 25 -25.80 -41.29 13.58
C GLU A 25 -25.43 -42.16 14.79
N ASP A 26 -25.74 -43.48 14.75
CA ASP A 26 -25.40 -44.43 15.84
C ASP A 26 -23.89 -44.47 16.11
N LEU A 27 -23.07 -44.50 15.05
CA LEU A 27 -21.62 -44.45 15.18
C LEU A 27 -21.13 -43.15 15.81
N MET A 28 -21.72 -42.01 15.38
CA MET A 28 -21.37 -40.72 15.98
C MET A 28 -21.73 -40.68 17.46
N ARG A 29 -22.90 -41.16 17.83
CA ARG A 29 -23.33 -41.28 19.23
C ARG A 29 -22.42 -42.18 20.04
N GLU A 30 -22.04 -43.36 19.52
CA GLU A 30 -21.11 -44.29 20.16
C GLU A 30 -19.74 -43.59 20.43
N ILE A 31 -19.19 -42.89 19.44
CA ILE A 31 -17.93 -42.15 19.61
C ILE A 31 -18.05 -41.10 20.71
N LEU A 32 -19.09 -40.30 20.69
CA LEU A 32 -19.27 -39.20 21.65
C LEU A 32 -19.48 -39.73 23.08
N VAL A 33 -20.26 -40.80 23.25
CA VAL A 33 -20.43 -41.45 24.56
C VAL A 33 -19.10 -41.99 25.06
N SER A 34 -18.30 -42.61 24.20
CA SER A 34 -16.96 -43.15 24.59
C SER A 34 -16.01 -42.06 25.07
N LEU A 35 -16.22 -40.80 24.61
CA LEU A 35 -15.45 -39.61 25.01
C LEU A 35 -15.99 -38.94 26.27
N GLY A 36 -17.07 -39.46 26.85
CA GLY A 36 -17.67 -38.93 28.07
C GLY A 36 -18.73 -37.85 27.86
N PHE A 37 -19.16 -37.63 26.63
CA PHE A 37 -20.32 -36.78 26.37
C PHE A 37 -21.60 -37.51 26.77
N ILE A 38 -22.57 -36.78 27.30
CA ILE A 38 -23.87 -37.32 27.66
C ILE A 38 -24.90 -36.86 26.60
N LEU A 39 -25.60 -37.83 26.02
CA LEU A 39 -26.63 -37.53 25.00
C LEU A 39 -28.02 -37.69 25.60
N ASN A 40 -28.88 -36.70 25.33
CA ASN A 40 -30.31 -36.75 25.64
C ASN A 40 -31.09 -36.32 24.40
N GLY A 41 -31.61 -37.27 23.64
CA GLY A 41 -32.12 -37.02 22.30
C GLY A 41 -30.97 -36.50 21.43
N ASP A 42 -31.19 -35.32 20.80
CA ASP A 42 -30.17 -34.66 19.98
C ASP A 42 -29.30 -33.67 20.75
N ASP A 43 -29.54 -33.51 22.06
CA ASP A 43 -28.74 -32.63 22.89
C ASP A 43 -27.49 -33.39 23.41
N ILE A 44 -26.30 -32.84 23.14
CA ILE A 44 -25.03 -33.34 23.60
C ILE A 44 -24.57 -32.43 24.74
N TYR A 45 -24.54 -33.01 25.97
CA TYR A 45 -24.01 -32.33 27.14
C TYR A 45 -22.50 -32.51 27.19
N VAL A 46 -21.81 -31.36 27.14
CA VAL A 46 -20.36 -31.31 27.11
C VAL A 46 -19.80 -31.49 28.53
N PRO A 47 -18.82 -32.40 28.75
CA PRO A 47 -18.16 -32.54 30.04
C PRO A 47 -17.48 -31.26 30.49
N SER A 48 -17.49 -30.94 31.79
CA SER A 48 -16.95 -29.68 32.32
C SER A 48 -15.45 -29.46 32.07
N TRP A 49 -14.71 -30.48 31.74
CA TRP A 49 -13.28 -30.41 31.39
C TRP A 49 -13.02 -30.17 29.90
N ARG A 50 -14.08 -30.13 29.06
CA ARG A 50 -14.03 -29.85 27.60
C ARG A 50 -14.61 -28.49 27.30
N GLY A 51 -14.04 -27.46 27.89
CA GLY A 51 -14.45 -26.07 27.64
C GLY A 51 -14.14 -25.56 26.23
N ASP A 52 -13.52 -26.39 25.41
CA ASP A 52 -13.18 -26.16 24.01
C ASP A 52 -14.35 -26.50 23.05
N VAL A 53 -15.34 -27.26 23.49
CA VAL A 53 -16.45 -27.72 22.64
C VAL A 53 -17.67 -26.83 22.82
N GLU A 54 -17.88 -25.96 21.83
CA GLU A 54 -18.97 -24.96 21.84
C GLU A 54 -19.91 -25.06 20.64
N HIS A 55 -19.46 -25.68 19.55
CA HIS A 55 -20.15 -25.67 18.27
C HIS A 55 -20.19 -27.07 17.63
N TYR A 56 -21.10 -27.25 16.63
CA TYR A 56 -21.21 -28.55 15.93
C TYR A 56 -19.90 -28.95 15.22
N SER A 57 -19.07 -27.98 14.82
CA SER A 57 -17.76 -28.28 14.22
C SER A 57 -16.80 -28.95 15.18
N ASP A 58 -16.88 -28.64 16.47
CA ASP A 58 -16.06 -29.24 17.49
C ASP A 58 -16.51 -30.69 17.73
N ILE A 59 -17.82 -30.95 17.67
CA ILE A 59 -18.39 -32.30 17.66
C ILE A 59 -17.93 -33.08 16.42
N ALA A 60 -17.90 -32.43 15.24
CA ALA A 60 -17.41 -33.05 14.02
C ALA A 60 -15.92 -33.42 14.13
N GLU A 61 -15.09 -32.56 14.78
CA GLU A 61 -13.69 -32.89 15.08
C GLU A 61 -13.54 -34.13 15.92
N GLU A 62 -14.32 -34.23 16.98
CA GLU A 62 -14.27 -35.42 17.86
C GLU A 62 -14.68 -36.69 17.10
N VAL A 63 -15.72 -36.62 16.30
CA VAL A 63 -16.15 -37.72 15.43
C VAL A 63 -15.03 -38.09 14.44
N ALA A 64 -14.44 -37.12 13.75
CA ALA A 64 -13.39 -37.35 12.77
C ALA A 64 -12.14 -37.95 13.39
N ARG A 65 -11.75 -37.46 14.56
CA ARG A 65 -10.58 -37.94 15.30
C ARG A 65 -10.67 -39.42 15.69
N PHE A 66 -11.85 -39.85 16.19
CA PHE A 66 -12.07 -41.22 16.58
C PHE A 66 -12.44 -42.16 15.43
N TYR A 67 -13.16 -41.64 14.42
CA TYR A 67 -13.35 -42.37 13.16
C TYR A 67 -12.00 -42.63 12.48
N GLY A 68 -11.12 -41.68 12.52
CA GLY A 68 -9.76 -41.70 11.97
C GLY A 68 -9.65 -40.90 10.68
N TYR A 69 -8.87 -39.81 10.70
CA TYR A 69 -8.62 -38.94 9.55
C TYR A 69 -8.16 -39.69 8.29
N ASN A 70 -7.42 -40.76 8.45
CA ASN A 70 -6.95 -41.58 7.32
C ASN A 70 -8.06 -42.34 6.59
N LYS A 71 -9.25 -42.45 7.19
CA LYS A 71 -10.42 -43.09 6.58
C LYS A 71 -11.30 -42.11 5.85
N ILE A 72 -11.10 -40.79 6.05
CA ILE A 72 -11.82 -39.74 5.36
C ILE A 72 -11.29 -39.62 3.92
N PRO A 73 -12.13 -39.77 2.88
CA PRO A 73 -11.66 -39.77 1.51
C PRO A 73 -11.17 -38.37 1.09
N CYS A 74 -10.04 -38.33 0.40
CA CYS A 74 -9.60 -37.11 -0.24
C CYS A 74 -10.49 -36.81 -1.45
N THR A 75 -11.10 -35.65 -1.48
CA THR A 75 -11.93 -35.20 -2.61
C THR A 75 -11.26 -34.06 -3.35
N LEU A 76 -11.46 -34.00 -4.67
CA LEU A 76 -11.05 -32.84 -5.46
C LEU A 76 -11.98 -31.68 -5.21
N MET A 77 -11.42 -30.47 -5.15
CA MET A 77 -12.23 -29.27 -5.07
C MET A 77 -13.12 -29.15 -6.30
N ARG A 78 -14.39 -28.83 -6.08
CA ARG A 78 -15.36 -28.50 -7.13
C ARG A 78 -15.80 -27.07 -6.98
N GLY A 79 -15.75 -26.30 -8.04
CA GLY A 79 -16.20 -24.91 -8.05
C GLY A 79 -16.28 -24.39 -9.46
N GLU A 80 -17.06 -23.35 -9.64
CA GLU A 80 -17.04 -22.62 -10.90
C GLU A 80 -15.70 -21.94 -11.08
N THR A 81 -15.09 -22.10 -12.25
CA THR A 81 -13.87 -21.38 -12.59
C THR A 81 -14.23 -20.00 -13.10
N THR A 82 -13.66 -18.98 -12.52
CA THR A 82 -13.76 -17.61 -13.01
C THR A 82 -12.51 -17.23 -13.79
N ARG A 83 -12.65 -16.36 -14.79
CA ARG A 83 -11.51 -15.85 -15.52
C ARG A 83 -10.69 -14.95 -14.58
N GLY A 84 -9.50 -15.43 -14.20
CA GLY A 84 -8.55 -14.65 -13.44
C GLY A 84 -7.99 -13.46 -14.24
N GLY A 85 -7.38 -12.50 -13.54
CA GLY A 85 -6.72 -11.36 -14.16
C GLY A 85 -6.52 -10.21 -13.19
N PHE A 86 -5.78 -9.20 -13.64
CA PHE A 86 -5.58 -7.97 -12.89
C PHE A 86 -6.69 -6.97 -13.18
N SER A 87 -7.17 -6.27 -12.14
CA SER A 87 -7.99 -5.08 -12.29
C SER A 87 -7.22 -3.98 -13.03
N GLU A 88 -7.90 -2.93 -13.48
CA GLU A 88 -7.25 -1.78 -14.11
C GLU A 88 -6.23 -1.13 -13.17
N GLN A 89 -6.61 -0.93 -11.90
CA GLN A 89 -5.73 -0.38 -10.88
C GLN A 89 -4.48 -1.25 -10.67
N GLN A 90 -4.64 -2.57 -10.58
CA GLN A 90 -3.51 -3.48 -10.42
C GLN A 90 -2.57 -3.46 -11.63
N ARG A 91 -3.11 -3.39 -12.85
CA ARG A 91 -2.29 -3.24 -14.06
C ARG A 91 -1.52 -1.92 -14.05
N PHE A 92 -2.16 -0.85 -13.59
CA PHE A 92 -1.56 0.47 -13.49
C PHE A 92 -0.43 0.49 -12.46
N ASP A 93 -0.66 0.00 -11.24
CA ASP A 93 0.36 -0.09 -10.19
C ASP A 93 1.59 -0.88 -10.67
N ARG A 94 1.37 -2.01 -11.34
CA ARG A 94 2.46 -2.82 -11.91
C ARG A 94 3.22 -2.09 -13.03
N ALA A 95 2.51 -1.36 -13.88
CA ALA A 95 3.13 -0.59 -14.96
C ALA A 95 4.02 0.53 -14.40
N ILE A 96 3.55 1.27 -13.37
CA ILE A 96 4.35 2.29 -12.67
C ILE A 96 5.56 1.66 -12.01
N GLY A 97 5.38 0.61 -11.20
CA GLY A 97 6.49 -0.07 -10.54
C GLY A 97 7.54 -0.56 -11.56
N GLY A 98 7.10 -1.10 -12.70
CA GLY A 98 8.00 -1.48 -13.80
C GLY A 98 8.77 -0.29 -14.38
N ALA A 99 8.10 0.83 -14.63
CA ALA A 99 8.73 2.04 -15.16
C ALA A 99 9.76 2.62 -14.18
N VAL A 100 9.43 2.66 -12.88
CA VAL A 100 10.32 3.19 -11.84
C VAL A 100 11.55 2.31 -11.65
N ARG A 101 11.39 0.98 -11.62
CA ARG A 101 12.53 0.05 -11.56
C ARG A 101 13.45 0.17 -12.79
N ALA A 102 12.87 0.38 -13.98
CA ALA A 102 13.67 0.62 -15.19
C ALA A 102 14.51 1.91 -15.13
N LEU A 103 14.19 2.85 -14.23
CA LEU A 103 14.98 4.05 -13.95
C LEU A 103 16.04 3.84 -12.85
N GLY A 104 16.19 2.60 -12.36
CA GLY A 104 17.19 2.25 -11.36
C GLY A 104 16.78 2.53 -9.92
N TYR A 105 15.48 2.53 -9.61
CA TYR A 105 14.98 2.63 -8.26
C TYR A 105 14.62 1.24 -7.72
N ASP A 106 14.98 0.98 -6.47
CA ASP A 106 14.61 -0.22 -5.74
C ASP A 106 13.32 0.00 -4.95
N GLU A 107 12.46 -1.03 -4.93
CA GLU A 107 11.19 -0.99 -4.22
C GLU A 107 11.39 -1.17 -2.72
N ILE A 108 10.71 -0.35 -1.94
CA ILE A 108 10.61 -0.51 -0.49
C ILE A 108 9.15 -0.59 -0.07
N ILE A 109 8.92 -1.20 1.07
CA ILE A 109 7.63 -1.23 1.76
C ILE A 109 7.89 -0.77 3.20
N THR A 110 7.19 0.28 3.61
CA THR A 110 7.28 0.82 4.96
C THR A 110 5.97 0.69 5.71
N TYR A 111 6.01 0.76 7.04
CA TYR A 111 4.80 0.74 7.85
C TYR A 111 3.93 1.97 7.59
N SER A 112 2.61 1.74 7.58
CA SER A 112 1.61 2.81 7.55
C SER A 112 1.43 3.50 8.89
N PHE A 113 1.92 2.89 9.95
CA PHE A 113 1.92 3.42 11.32
C PHE A 113 3.19 4.21 11.55
N ILE A 114 3.05 5.44 12.02
CA ILE A 114 4.18 6.34 12.26
C ILE A 114 4.04 7.04 13.62
N SER A 115 5.11 7.68 14.07
CA SER A 115 5.08 8.57 15.21
C SER A 115 4.51 9.94 14.84
N PRO A 116 3.70 10.58 15.70
CA PRO A 116 3.32 11.98 15.53
C PRO A 116 4.52 12.94 15.40
N THR A 117 5.66 12.60 16.02
CA THR A 117 6.89 13.38 15.97
C THR A 117 7.53 13.42 14.57
N TYR A 118 7.19 12.49 13.69
CA TYR A 118 7.71 12.46 12.32
C TYR A 118 7.31 13.69 11.51
N TYR A 119 6.14 14.27 11.80
CA TYR A 119 5.72 15.51 11.17
C TYR A 119 6.60 16.71 11.60
N ASP A 120 7.11 16.70 12.84
CA ASP A 120 8.05 17.72 13.29
C ASP A 120 9.43 17.55 12.63
N LYS A 121 9.90 16.31 12.45
CA LYS A 121 11.15 16.03 11.75
C LYS A 121 11.15 16.58 10.32
N ILE A 122 10.05 16.44 9.58
CA ILE A 122 9.91 17.00 8.24
C ILE A 122 9.49 18.48 8.23
N ARG A 123 9.47 19.14 9.38
CA ARG A 123 9.12 20.56 9.54
C ARG A 123 7.70 20.90 9.09
N MET A 124 6.79 19.95 9.10
CA MET A 124 5.39 20.19 8.75
C MET A 124 4.75 21.23 9.70
N PRO A 125 4.05 22.26 9.20
CA PRO A 125 3.38 23.25 10.06
C PRO A 125 2.43 22.62 11.07
N LYS A 126 2.32 23.21 12.26
CA LYS A 126 1.47 22.69 13.34
C LYS A 126 -0.02 22.68 12.98
N ASP A 127 -0.44 23.63 12.16
CA ASP A 127 -1.81 23.81 11.66
C ASP A 127 -2.09 23.06 10.35
N SER A 128 -1.11 22.33 9.82
CA SER A 128 -1.27 21.57 8.57
C SER A 128 -2.42 20.56 8.71
N PRO A 129 -3.33 20.51 7.72
CA PRO A 129 -4.39 19.51 7.69
C PRO A 129 -3.86 18.05 7.63
N LEU A 130 -2.64 17.85 7.12
CA LEU A 130 -1.98 16.55 7.07
C LEU A 130 -1.60 16.03 8.47
N ARG A 131 -1.63 16.86 9.52
CA ARG A 131 -1.45 16.39 10.89
C ARG A 131 -2.71 15.77 11.51
N LYS A 132 -3.85 15.85 10.84
CA LYS A 132 -5.11 15.24 11.30
C LYS A 132 -5.12 13.73 11.01
N SER A 133 -4.13 13.03 11.54
CA SER A 133 -3.99 11.57 11.39
C SER A 133 -5.01 10.81 12.22
N MET A 134 -5.42 9.66 11.72
CA MET A 134 -6.16 8.68 12.50
C MET A 134 -5.27 8.10 13.60
N LYS A 135 -5.79 8.01 14.82
CA LYS A 135 -5.08 7.41 15.95
C LYS A 135 -5.39 5.92 16.04
N ILE A 136 -4.38 5.13 16.34
CA ILE A 136 -4.54 3.71 16.64
C ILE A 136 -5.06 3.58 18.07
N LEU A 137 -6.10 2.77 18.29
CA LEU A 137 -6.73 2.62 19.61
C LEU A 137 -5.80 1.94 20.63
N ASN A 138 -5.05 0.94 20.17
CA ASN A 138 -4.15 0.13 20.98
C ASN A 138 -2.78 0.00 20.29
N PRO A 139 -2.01 1.10 20.15
CA PRO A 139 -0.72 1.07 19.48
C PRO A 139 0.30 0.25 20.26
N LEU A 140 1.27 -0.34 19.57
CA LEU A 140 2.40 -1.03 20.19
C LEU A 140 3.31 -0.06 20.94
N GLY A 141 3.39 1.19 20.50
CA GLY A 141 4.17 2.26 21.09
C GLY A 141 3.81 3.61 20.46
N GLU A 142 4.35 4.71 21.00
CA GLU A 142 4.11 6.06 20.47
C GLU A 142 4.66 6.22 19.04
N ASP A 143 5.73 5.52 18.72
CA ASP A 143 6.39 5.50 17.42
C ASP A 143 5.53 4.88 16.29
N THR A 144 4.45 4.18 16.64
CA THR A 144 3.50 3.56 15.71
C THR A 144 2.04 3.91 16.06
N SER A 145 1.79 5.10 16.61
CA SER A 145 0.50 5.44 17.22
C SER A 145 -0.51 6.10 16.29
N ILE A 146 -0.09 6.52 15.10
CA ILE A 146 -0.97 7.17 14.11
C ILE A 146 -0.79 6.59 12.72
N MET A 147 -1.86 6.70 11.90
CA MET A 147 -1.80 6.40 10.46
C MET A 147 -1.18 7.57 9.70
N ARG A 148 -0.27 7.28 8.77
CA ARG A 148 0.42 8.30 7.95
C ARG A 148 -0.53 8.98 6.97
N THR A 149 -0.34 10.29 6.76
CA THR A 149 -1.00 11.10 5.74
C THR A 149 -0.08 11.49 4.58
N THR A 150 1.21 11.15 4.68
CA THR A 150 2.26 11.31 3.66
C THR A 150 3.27 10.17 3.83
N ILE A 151 3.93 9.75 2.77
CA ILE A 151 4.98 8.71 2.82
C ILE A 151 6.35 9.33 3.13
N LEU A 152 6.49 10.65 2.96
CA LEU A 152 7.76 11.37 3.09
C LEU A 152 8.56 11.01 4.34
N PRO A 153 7.98 11.01 5.58
CA PRO A 153 8.73 10.64 6.77
C PRO A 153 9.31 9.22 6.71
N SER A 154 8.49 8.27 6.25
CA SER A 154 8.90 6.86 6.13
C SER A 154 10.03 6.70 5.10
N MET A 155 9.96 7.38 3.97
CA MET A 155 11.02 7.40 2.96
C MET A 155 12.33 7.96 3.55
N LEU A 156 12.25 9.08 4.29
CA LEU A 156 13.43 9.69 4.91
C LEU A 156 14.06 8.78 5.97
N GLU A 157 13.28 8.02 6.73
CA GLU A 157 13.81 7.02 7.67
C GLU A 157 14.63 5.94 6.95
N ILE A 158 14.16 5.46 5.80
CA ILE A 158 14.89 4.42 5.03
C ILE A 158 16.13 5.00 4.36
N LEU A 159 16.05 6.23 3.80
CA LEU A 159 17.22 6.92 3.28
C LEU A 159 18.26 7.14 4.36
N THR A 160 17.84 7.57 5.55
CA THR A 160 18.72 7.75 6.72
C THR A 160 19.39 6.44 7.15
N ARG A 161 18.63 5.35 7.19
CA ARG A 161 19.17 4.03 7.51
C ARG A 161 20.27 3.65 6.52
N ASN A 162 20.01 3.80 5.22
CA ASN A 162 21.01 3.54 4.18
C ASN A 162 22.24 4.44 4.30
N TYR A 163 22.04 5.73 4.60
CA TYR A 163 23.15 6.67 4.84
C TYR A 163 24.02 6.22 6.01
N ASN A 164 23.41 5.80 7.13
CA ASN A 164 24.11 5.31 8.30
C ASN A 164 24.88 4.00 8.03
N TYR A 165 24.37 3.15 7.12
CA TYR A 165 25.09 1.98 6.60
C TYR A 165 26.18 2.34 5.59
N ARG A 166 26.43 3.64 5.34
CA ARG A 166 27.45 4.17 4.43
C ARG A 166 27.25 3.77 2.96
N ASN A 167 26.04 3.50 2.55
CA ASN A 167 25.71 3.37 1.15
C ASN A 167 25.94 4.72 0.45
N LYS A 168 26.78 4.73 -0.59
CA LYS A 168 27.24 5.99 -1.24
C LYS A 168 26.15 6.61 -2.13
N ALA A 169 25.26 5.81 -2.67
CA ALA A 169 24.18 6.25 -3.54
C ALA A 169 22.99 5.31 -3.37
N VAL A 170 21.80 5.87 -3.30
CA VAL A 170 20.54 5.13 -3.10
C VAL A 170 19.44 5.77 -3.92
N ARG A 171 18.63 4.95 -4.59
CA ARG A 171 17.39 5.35 -5.28
C ARG A 171 16.31 4.37 -4.89
N LEU A 172 15.29 4.83 -4.19
CA LEU A 172 14.21 4.01 -3.63
C LEU A 172 12.86 4.52 -4.10
N TYR A 173 11.89 3.62 -4.18
CA TYR A 173 10.51 4.01 -4.37
C TYR A 173 9.56 3.16 -3.53
N GLU A 174 8.41 3.74 -3.21
CA GLU A 174 7.28 3.07 -2.57
C GLU A 174 5.99 3.45 -3.28
N ILE A 175 5.15 2.45 -3.58
CA ILE A 175 3.74 2.64 -3.89
C ILE A 175 2.96 2.30 -2.63
N GLY A 176 2.63 3.30 -1.84
CA GLY A 176 2.03 3.13 -0.52
C GLY A 176 0.71 3.88 -0.35
N LYS A 177 -0.11 3.42 0.59
CA LYS A 177 -1.32 4.11 1.01
C LYS A 177 -1.01 5.17 2.05
N VAL A 178 -1.80 6.24 2.03
CA VAL A 178 -1.94 7.24 3.09
C VAL A 178 -3.40 7.27 3.54
N TYR A 179 -3.69 7.84 4.71
CA TYR A 179 -4.98 7.64 5.37
C TYR A 179 -5.55 8.97 5.85
N PHE A 180 -6.74 9.28 5.37
CA PHE A 180 -7.47 10.49 5.77
C PHE A 180 -8.78 10.08 6.44
N ALA A 181 -8.97 10.54 7.70
CA ALA A 181 -10.15 10.23 8.47
C ALA A 181 -11.42 10.79 7.81
N ARG A 182 -12.47 9.97 7.72
CA ARG A 182 -13.80 10.36 7.30
C ARG A 182 -14.71 10.54 8.52
N PRO A 183 -15.82 11.31 8.38
CA PRO A 183 -16.78 11.51 9.47
C PRO A 183 -17.47 10.23 9.97
N ASP A 184 -17.53 9.19 9.13
CA ASP A 184 -18.10 7.88 9.46
C ASP A 184 -17.16 6.96 10.27
N GLY A 185 -15.97 7.45 10.64
CA GLY A 185 -14.95 6.69 11.36
C GLY A 185 -14.08 5.80 10.47
N MET A 186 -14.37 5.72 9.18
CA MET A 186 -13.54 5.03 8.20
C MET A 186 -12.42 5.95 7.67
N ALA A 187 -11.61 5.46 6.74
CA ALA A 187 -10.59 6.25 6.07
C ALA A 187 -10.77 6.29 4.55
N ASP A 188 -10.39 7.41 3.95
CA ASP A 188 -9.98 7.43 2.56
C ASP A 188 -8.52 6.98 2.48
N GLU A 189 -8.24 6.02 1.60
CA GLU A 189 -6.94 5.35 1.51
C GLU A 189 -6.31 5.53 0.11
N PRO A 190 -6.05 6.78 -0.32
CA PRO A 190 -5.40 6.98 -1.61
C PRO A 190 -3.96 6.46 -1.59
N LYS A 191 -3.48 6.06 -2.78
CA LYS A 191 -2.10 5.65 -2.98
C LYS A 191 -1.25 6.80 -3.48
N LEU A 192 -0.01 6.84 -3.01
CA LEU A 192 1.06 7.69 -3.50
C LEU A 192 2.17 6.85 -4.12
N LEU A 193 2.79 7.35 -5.17
CA LEU A 193 4.13 6.98 -5.58
C LEU A 193 5.10 7.92 -4.88
N CYS A 194 5.95 7.41 -4.02
CA CYS A 194 7.03 8.17 -3.41
C CYS A 194 8.37 7.71 -4.00
N LEU A 195 9.15 8.64 -4.51
CA LEU A 195 10.53 8.43 -4.92
C LEU A 195 11.45 9.07 -3.87
N GLY A 196 12.60 8.46 -3.63
CA GLY A 196 13.61 9.02 -2.73
C GLY A 196 15.02 8.61 -3.15
N GLY A 197 16.00 9.47 -2.89
CA GLY A 197 17.38 9.11 -3.17
C GLY A 197 18.39 10.18 -2.79
N TYR A 198 19.67 9.76 -2.85
CA TYR A 198 20.83 10.61 -2.65
C TYR A 198 22.08 10.01 -3.31
N GLY A 199 23.13 10.83 -3.49
CA GLY A 199 24.40 10.38 -4.02
C GLY A 199 24.36 9.97 -5.49
N GLY A 200 25.47 9.46 -6.02
CA GLY A 200 25.53 8.97 -7.41
C GLY A 200 25.19 10.02 -8.47
N GLY A 201 25.48 11.29 -8.22
CA GLY A 201 25.12 12.39 -9.12
C GLY A 201 23.64 12.80 -9.10
N MET A 202 22.88 12.33 -8.09
CA MET A 202 21.49 12.71 -7.93
C MET A 202 21.38 14.19 -7.56
N ASP A 203 20.57 14.91 -8.33
CA ASP A 203 20.23 16.31 -8.13
C ASP A 203 18.71 16.53 -8.42
N PHE A 204 18.29 17.78 -8.35
CA PHE A 204 16.90 18.16 -8.66
C PHE A 204 16.50 17.74 -10.07
N PHE A 205 17.38 17.92 -11.06
CA PHE A 205 17.07 17.64 -12.47
C PHE A 205 17.08 16.13 -12.76
N GLN A 206 17.90 15.36 -12.07
CA GLN A 206 17.85 13.89 -12.13
C GLN A 206 16.53 13.34 -11.60
N LEU A 207 16.04 13.86 -10.46
CA LEU A 207 14.74 13.49 -9.91
C LEU A 207 13.60 13.95 -10.85
N LYS A 208 13.66 15.21 -11.31
CA LYS A 208 12.67 15.77 -12.26
C LYS A 208 12.61 14.93 -13.53
N GLY A 209 13.76 14.58 -14.10
CA GLY A 209 13.84 13.74 -15.29
C GLY A 209 13.26 12.34 -15.08
N ALA A 210 13.42 11.76 -13.89
CA ALA A 210 12.77 10.49 -13.54
C ALA A 210 11.24 10.64 -13.53
N VAL A 211 10.71 11.70 -12.91
CA VAL A 211 9.28 12.01 -12.91
C VAL A 211 8.77 12.23 -14.34
N GLU A 212 9.45 13.03 -15.13
CA GLU A 212 9.11 13.28 -16.55
C GLU A 212 9.05 11.98 -17.36
N ARG A 213 9.99 11.06 -17.17
CA ARG A 213 10.01 9.76 -17.84
C ARG A 213 8.83 8.87 -17.43
N ILE A 214 8.45 8.87 -16.13
CA ILE A 214 7.26 8.17 -15.65
C ILE A 214 6.00 8.74 -16.30
N LEU A 215 5.83 10.06 -16.29
CA LEU A 215 4.68 10.75 -16.89
C LEU A 215 4.58 10.50 -18.40
N ALA A 216 5.70 10.59 -19.11
CA ALA A 216 5.77 10.27 -20.53
C ALA A 216 5.41 8.80 -20.83
N GLY A 217 5.90 7.86 -20.00
CA GLY A 217 5.53 6.44 -20.09
C GLY A 217 4.04 6.18 -19.89
N LEU A 218 3.38 6.99 -19.06
CA LEU A 218 1.93 7.00 -18.87
C LEU A 218 1.19 7.79 -19.95
N ARG A 219 1.90 8.43 -20.88
CA ARG A 219 1.34 9.29 -21.94
C ARG A 219 0.52 10.46 -21.38
N ILE A 220 0.94 11.00 -20.26
CA ILE A 220 0.34 12.18 -19.66
C ILE A 220 0.90 13.39 -20.43
N SER A 221 0.03 14.16 -21.03
CA SER A 221 0.33 15.42 -21.76
C SER A 221 0.11 16.63 -20.86
N ASP A 222 0.47 17.81 -21.39
CA ASP A 222 0.27 19.12 -20.75
C ASP A 222 0.84 19.17 -19.32
N VAL A 223 2.02 18.58 -19.15
CA VAL A 223 2.74 18.55 -17.87
C VAL A 223 3.43 19.89 -17.66
N THR A 224 3.18 20.51 -16.51
CA THR A 224 3.87 21.73 -16.08
C THR A 224 4.50 21.54 -14.70
N PHE A 225 5.62 22.24 -14.49
CA PHE A 225 6.31 22.28 -13.21
C PHE A 225 6.33 23.72 -12.71
N GLU A 226 5.72 23.93 -11.55
CA GLU A 226 5.65 25.26 -10.92
C GLU A 226 6.56 25.30 -9.70
N ALA A 227 7.38 26.33 -9.57
CA ALA A 227 8.25 26.51 -8.42
C ALA A 227 7.42 26.53 -7.12
N GLU A 228 7.87 25.78 -6.10
CA GLU A 228 7.25 25.70 -4.78
C GLU A 228 8.24 26.16 -3.73
N SER A 229 7.96 27.28 -3.07
CA SER A 229 8.83 27.88 -2.05
C SER A 229 8.24 27.84 -0.63
N GLU A 230 6.94 27.51 -0.50
CA GLU A 230 6.22 27.57 0.77
C GLU A 230 6.24 26.25 1.55
N ASN A 231 6.56 25.12 0.91
CA ASN A 231 6.61 23.83 1.59
C ASN A 231 7.88 23.71 2.46
N PRO A 232 7.77 23.76 3.80
CA PRO A 232 8.94 23.82 4.67
C PRO A 232 9.73 22.52 4.77
N SER A 233 9.20 21.42 4.25
CA SER A 233 9.91 20.14 4.15
C SER A 233 10.94 20.13 3.03
N TYR A 234 10.81 21.04 2.05
CA TYR A 234 11.65 21.11 0.87
C TYR A 234 12.48 22.38 0.82
N HIS A 235 13.56 22.34 0.05
CA HIS A 235 14.40 23.50 -0.20
C HIS A 235 13.65 24.51 -1.11
N PRO A 236 13.47 25.78 -0.71
CA PRO A 236 12.61 26.73 -1.41
C PRO A 236 13.08 27.06 -2.84
N GLY A 237 14.35 26.89 -3.14
CA GLY A 237 14.91 27.12 -4.49
C GLY A 237 15.04 25.85 -5.32
N ARG A 238 14.66 24.67 -4.79
CA ARG A 238 14.82 23.37 -5.47
C ARG A 238 13.62 22.47 -5.18
N CYS A 239 12.41 23.02 -5.35
CA CYS A 239 11.14 22.30 -5.18
C CYS A 239 10.16 22.76 -6.25
N ALA A 240 9.34 21.85 -6.74
CA ALA A 240 8.30 22.13 -7.70
C ALA A 240 7.04 21.28 -7.46
N LYS A 241 5.88 21.87 -7.69
CA LYS A 241 4.61 21.17 -7.90
C LYS A 241 4.53 20.70 -9.34
N VAL A 242 3.94 19.52 -9.52
CA VAL A 242 3.75 18.88 -10.82
C VAL A 242 2.27 18.91 -11.17
N TYR A 243 1.93 19.43 -12.33
CA TYR A 243 0.56 19.47 -12.81
C TYR A 243 0.43 18.78 -14.18
N ALA A 244 -0.77 18.32 -14.49
CA ALA A 244 -1.17 17.92 -15.83
C ALA A 244 -2.57 18.43 -16.10
N GLY A 245 -2.78 19.13 -17.23
CA GLY A 245 -4.07 19.75 -17.56
C GLY A 245 -4.61 20.65 -16.43
N GLY A 246 -3.73 21.35 -15.72
CA GLY A 246 -4.08 22.21 -14.58
C GLY A 246 -4.38 21.48 -13.27
N LYS A 247 -4.32 20.13 -13.21
CA LYS A 247 -4.57 19.32 -12.01
C LYS A 247 -3.26 18.95 -11.33
N LEU A 248 -3.18 19.16 -10.01
CA LEU A 248 -1.99 18.83 -9.22
C LEU A 248 -1.79 17.31 -9.17
N LEU A 249 -0.65 16.84 -9.65
CA LEU A 249 -0.22 15.44 -9.57
C LEU A 249 0.62 15.15 -8.34
N GLY A 250 1.37 16.14 -7.84
CA GLY A 250 2.23 15.96 -6.68
C GLY A 250 3.31 17.03 -6.54
N VAL A 251 4.33 16.71 -5.76
CA VAL A 251 5.47 17.58 -5.45
C VAL A 251 6.77 16.81 -5.58
N LEU A 252 7.83 17.48 -6.00
CA LEU A 252 9.19 16.94 -6.02
C LEU A 252 10.21 18.01 -5.62
N GLY A 253 11.32 17.58 -5.04
CA GLY A 253 12.38 18.53 -4.70
C GLY A 253 13.48 17.95 -3.83
N GLN A 254 14.46 18.82 -3.53
CA GLN A 254 15.44 18.59 -2.51
C GLN A 254 14.79 18.76 -1.14
N ILE A 255 15.03 17.83 -0.22
CA ILE A 255 14.63 17.96 1.18
C ILE A 255 15.36 19.17 1.78
N HIS A 256 14.63 19.95 2.59
CA HIS A 256 15.22 21.09 3.28
C HIS A 256 16.39 20.65 4.16
N PRO A 257 17.54 21.34 4.13
CA PRO A 257 18.71 20.96 4.94
C PRO A 257 18.41 20.77 6.43
N LEU A 258 17.56 21.63 7.01
CA LEU A 258 17.12 21.48 8.41
C LEU A 258 16.27 20.22 8.63
N ALA A 259 15.47 19.81 7.65
CA ALA A 259 14.74 18.54 7.74
C ALA A 259 15.70 17.36 7.65
N ALA A 260 16.68 17.35 6.72
CA ALA A 260 17.71 16.34 6.66
C ALA A 260 18.52 16.25 7.97
N ALA A 261 18.88 17.40 8.55
CA ALA A 261 19.57 17.47 9.85
C ALA A 261 18.74 16.86 11.00
N ASN A 262 17.39 16.99 10.99
CA ASN A 262 16.52 16.33 11.97
C ASN A 262 16.58 14.80 11.89
N TYR A 263 17.05 14.25 10.78
CA TYR A 263 17.31 12.82 10.59
C TYR A 263 18.79 12.45 10.78
N GLY A 264 19.67 13.45 11.06
CA GLY A 264 21.12 13.24 11.23
C GLY A 264 21.84 12.97 9.90
N VAL A 265 21.29 13.42 8.78
CA VAL A 265 21.89 13.21 7.45
C VAL A 265 22.54 14.49 6.96
N ASP A 266 23.83 14.42 6.68
CA ASP A 266 24.64 15.49 6.08
C ASP A 266 24.86 15.20 4.59
N ALA A 267 23.76 15.06 3.85
CA ALA A 267 23.75 14.86 2.42
C ALA A 267 22.49 15.48 1.82
N GLU A 268 22.56 15.85 0.54
CA GLU A 268 21.37 16.30 -0.18
C GLU A 268 20.46 15.11 -0.47
N LEU A 269 19.26 15.15 0.11
CA LEU A 269 18.20 14.17 -0.11
C LEU A 269 17.18 14.73 -1.10
N TYR A 270 16.72 13.90 -2.02
CA TYR A 270 15.74 14.28 -3.05
C TYR A 270 14.55 13.33 -2.98
N THR A 271 13.34 13.87 -2.98
CA THR A 271 12.12 13.07 -2.94
C THR A 271 11.03 13.62 -3.87
N ALA A 272 10.14 12.74 -4.32
CA ALA A 272 8.90 13.10 -5.00
C ALA A 272 7.75 12.31 -4.42
N GLU A 273 6.60 12.94 -4.25
CA GLU A 273 5.33 12.29 -3.92
C GLU A 273 4.30 12.62 -5.00
N LEU A 274 3.75 11.59 -5.64
CA LEU A 274 2.77 11.74 -6.73
C LEU A 274 1.51 10.93 -6.40
N TRP A 275 0.34 11.54 -6.57
CA TRP A 275 -0.96 10.92 -6.33
C TRP A 275 -1.28 9.89 -7.42
N LEU A 276 -1.32 8.61 -7.07
CA LEU A 276 -1.53 7.52 -8.03
C LEU A 276 -2.89 7.60 -8.74
N GLY A 277 -3.93 8.02 -8.02
CA GLY A 277 -5.27 8.23 -8.58
C GLY A 277 -5.28 9.33 -9.63
N GLU A 278 -4.55 10.42 -9.38
CA GLU A 278 -4.42 11.53 -10.31
C GLU A 278 -3.61 11.15 -11.57
N LEU A 279 -2.55 10.36 -11.38
CA LEU A 279 -1.78 9.80 -12.50
C LEU A 279 -2.64 8.86 -13.36
N LEU A 280 -3.47 8.03 -12.74
CA LEU A 280 -4.39 7.14 -13.47
C LEU A 280 -5.43 7.94 -14.25
N ALA A 281 -6.01 8.96 -13.62
CA ALA A 281 -7.01 9.83 -14.25
C ALA A 281 -6.44 10.65 -15.41
N ALA A 282 -5.17 11.09 -15.33
CA ALA A 282 -4.48 11.85 -16.36
C ALA A 282 -3.86 10.99 -17.46
N ARG A 283 -3.87 9.66 -17.31
CA ARG A 283 -3.24 8.73 -18.24
C ARG A 283 -3.79 8.87 -19.65
N GLY A 284 -2.87 8.99 -20.63
CA GLY A 284 -3.23 9.05 -22.04
C GLY A 284 -3.75 7.73 -22.61
N ALA A 285 -4.51 7.84 -23.68
CA ALA A 285 -5.07 6.70 -24.41
C ALA A 285 -3.97 5.78 -24.94
N THR A 286 -4.34 4.51 -25.25
CA THR A 286 -3.44 3.60 -25.92
C THR A 286 -3.04 4.17 -27.30
N PRO A 287 -1.75 4.13 -27.67
CA PRO A 287 -1.30 4.64 -28.96
C PRO A 287 -2.04 3.92 -30.11
N VAL A 288 -2.51 4.71 -31.04
CA VAL A 288 -3.09 4.22 -32.28
C VAL A 288 -2.08 4.49 -33.39
N TYR A 289 -1.90 3.49 -34.28
CA TYR A 289 -1.02 3.66 -35.41
C TYR A 289 -1.45 4.85 -36.28
N THR A 290 -0.50 5.73 -36.57
CA THR A 290 -0.64 6.80 -37.55
C THR A 290 0.40 6.57 -38.65
N PRO A 291 0.01 6.66 -39.94
CA PRO A 291 0.97 6.53 -41.03
C PRO A 291 2.10 7.55 -40.91
N LEU A 292 3.30 7.15 -41.30
CA LEU A 292 4.43 8.08 -41.37
C LEU A 292 4.14 9.23 -42.34
N PRO A 293 4.60 10.46 -42.03
CA PRO A 293 4.50 11.60 -42.94
C PRO A 293 5.10 11.24 -44.30
N ARG A 294 4.41 11.61 -45.37
CA ARG A 294 4.81 11.33 -46.77
C ARG A 294 6.05 12.12 -47.18
N PHE A 295 6.26 13.27 -46.54
CA PHE A 295 7.35 14.19 -46.82
C PHE A 295 8.22 14.38 -45.58
N PRO A 296 9.56 14.61 -45.75
CA PRO A 296 10.43 14.89 -44.62
C PRO A 296 10.06 16.24 -43.96
N ALA A 297 10.30 16.33 -42.65
CA ALA A 297 10.13 17.58 -41.93
C ALA A 297 11.11 18.67 -42.43
N VAL A 298 10.67 19.90 -42.39
CA VAL A 298 11.50 21.07 -42.64
C VAL A 298 11.80 21.75 -41.32
N THR A 299 13.07 21.82 -40.96
CA THR A 299 13.51 22.47 -39.72
C THR A 299 13.82 23.95 -39.97
N ARG A 300 13.62 24.79 -38.95
CA ARG A 300 14.01 26.19 -38.92
C ARG A 300 14.62 26.47 -37.53
N ASP A 301 15.72 27.22 -37.55
CA ASP A 301 16.37 27.66 -36.32
C ASP A 301 16.02 29.14 -36.10
N ILE A 302 15.64 29.47 -34.86
CA ILE A 302 15.34 30.84 -34.45
C ILE A 302 16.25 31.16 -33.27
N ALA A 303 17.02 32.24 -33.38
CA ALA A 303 17.80 32.77 -32.27
C ALA A 303 16.94 33.81 -31.54
N ILE A 304 16.67 33.58 -30.27
CA ILE A 304 15.87 34.48 -29.43
C ILE A 304 16.77 35.13 -28.39
N VAL A 305 16.66 36.44 -28.25
CA VAL A 305 17.29 37.21 -27.15
C VAL A 305 16.19 37.60 -26.19
N CYS A 306 16.30 37.19 -24.95
CA CYS A 306 15.33 37.48 -23.90
C CYS A 306 16.02 37.83 -22.58
N ALA A 307 15.26 38.34 -21.61
CA ALA A 307 15.76 38.55 -20.26
C ALA A 307 16.14 37.22 -19.59
N ALA A 308 17.19 37.23 -18.78
CA ALA A 308 17.77 36.03 -18.17
C ALA A 308 16.84 35.36 -17.15
N ASP A 309 15.83 36.04 -16.67
CA ASP A 309 14.84 35.55 -15.71
C ASP A 309 13.64 34.86 -16.39
N ILE A 310 13.59 34.87 -17.74
CA ILE A 310 12.52 34.16 -18.47
C ILE A 310 12.86 32.66 -18.56
N PRO A 311 12.05 31.78 -17.98
CA PRO A 311 12.27 30.33 -18.10
C PRO A 311 12.14 29.88 -19.56
N VAL A 312 13.03 28.96 -19.99
CA VAL A 312 13.02 28.38 -21.34
C VAL A 312 11.66 27.81 -21.74
N ALA A 313 10.91 27.25 -20.80
CA ALA A 313 9.57 26.69 -21.03
C ALA A 313 8.51 27.76 -21.45
N LYS A 314 8.83 29.06 -21.33
CA LYS A 314 7.97 30.16 -21.79
C LYS A 314 8.35 30.70 -23.18
N LEU A 315 9.47 30.23 -23.73
CA LEU A 315 9.95 30.55 -25.08
C LEU A 315 9.48 29.51 -26.09
#